data_be700526ca5c8d874d89da03ab5cfe6e
#
_entry.id   be700526ca5c8d874d89da03ab5cfe6e
#
_cell.length_a   1.000
_cell.length_b   1.000
_cell.length_c   1.000
_cell.angle_alpha   90.00
_cell.angle_beta   90.00
_cell.angle_gamma   90.00
#
_symmetry.space_group_name_H-M   'P 1'
#
loop_
_entity.id
_entity.type
_entity.pdbx_description
1 polymer ?
#
loop_
_entity_poly.entity_id
_entity_poly.type
_entity_poly.pdbx_seq_one_letter_code
_entity_poly.pdbx_strand_id
1 'polypeptide(L)'
;MYKMKKLTWLNRAVALAVVSVVGFAASQSALAGKPPKGFTALFNEKDLSGWWGLKTEDPVKWKALSADKMAEKKAASLKDIAQHWSVDGEELVNDGHGMYLSTLKNYSDFEFLVDYKTVPKADSGIYLRGIPQVQIWDSTEEAKFKIGANKGSGGLWNNSPGTPGKDPLVLADKPFGQWNSFRIIMVGERVSVWLNGKLLVDHARMGNYFNRKGQIPRTGPIQLQTHGGEIRWRNVFIREIGTDEGNEILASKDTAAFKSAFNGKNLKGWAGPTNNYSVANGEIQCLKGKGGTIYFNEELANFSTRMEFKLPPGGNNGLAIRYPGGGDTAYVGMCELQVLDDTAKKYAKLHPAQYHGSAYGMVPAARGFQRPVGEWNFQEVTVEGTTIKVELNGTLILNADLAKVDNPMYDLSKFKGRLRKSGYFGFAGHGDAVSFRNVSIKHLR
;
A
#
# COMPACT_ATOMS: atom_id res chain seq x y z
N MET A 1 -1.94 -1.38 77.36
CA MET A 1 -3.01 -1.14 76.41
C MET A 1 -2.43 -0.51 75.16
N TYR A 2 -2.04 -1.33 74.17
CA TYR A 2 -1.44 -0.89 72.93
C TYR A 2 -2.50 -0.84 71.84
N LYS A 3 -2.75 0.34 71.24
CA LYS A 3 -3.66 0.52 70.10
C LYS A 3 -2.87 0.25 68.79
N MET A 4 -3.21 -0.82 68.09
CA MET A 4 -2.74 -1.10 66.73
C MET A 4 -3.43 -0.15 65.71
N LYS A 5 -2.61 0.62 64.95
CA LYS A 5 -3.07 1.36 63.81
C LYS A 5 -3.14 0.43 62.63
N LYS A 6 -4.30 0.30 61.98
CA LYS A 6 -4.52 -0.38 60.72
C LYS A 6 -3.91 0.44 59.59
N LEU A 7 -2.95 -0.15 58.89
CA LEU A 7 -2.38 0.40 57.64
C LEU A 7 -3.28 -0.08 56.48
N THR A 8 -3.96 0.85 55.81
CA THR A 8 -4.74 0.56 54.60
C THR A 8 -3.80 0.63 53.42
N TRP A 9 -3.61 -0.50 52.71
CA TRP A 9 -2.87 -0.59 51.46
C TRP A 9 -3.80 -0.14 50.31
N LEU A 10 -3.51 1.00 49.71
CA LEU A 10 -4.10 1.39 48.42
C LEU A 10 -3.44 0.60 47.29
N ASN A 11 -4.16 -0.36 46.74
CA ASN A 11 -3.79 -1.02 45.50
C ASN A 11 -3.89 -0.04 44.33
N ARG A 12 -2.75 0.47 43.85
CA ARG A 12 -2.67 1.10 42.55
C ARG A 12 -2.60 0.00 41.51
N ALA A 13 -3.69 -0.27 40.84
CA ALA A 13 -3.71 -1.07 39.61
C ALA A 13 -2.96 -0.31 38.55
N VAL A 14 -1.76 -0.77 38.21
CA VAL A 14 -1.03 -0.40 37.00
C VAL A 14 -1.71 -1.15 35.87
N ALA A 15 -2.50 -0.46 35.06
CA ALA A 15 -3.01 -1.01 33.82
C ALA A 15 -1.82 -1.17 32.85
N LEU A 16 -1.24 -2.36 32.77
CA LEU A 16 -0.41 -2.77 31.64
C LEU A 16 -1.33 -2.85 30.42
N ALA A 17 -1.17 -1.92 29.49
CA ALA A 17 -1.68 -2.08 28.14
C ALA A 17 -0.92 -3.26 27.49
N VAL A 18 -1.52 -4.44 27.52
CA VAL A 18 -1.09 -5.58 26.75
C VAL A 18 -1.40 -5.24 25.29
N VAL A 19 -0.39 -4.84 24.55
CA VAL A 19 -0.44 -4.84 23.08
C VAL A 19 -0.59 -6.30 22.67
N SER A 20 -1.82 -6.71 22.45
CA SER A 20 -2.12 -7.99 21.82
C SER A 20 -1.59 -7.95 20.41
N VAL A 21 -0.39 -8.50 20.21
CA VAL A 21 0.05 -8.98 18.90
C VAL A 21 -0.97 -10.03 18.49
N VAL A 22 -1.91 -9.63 17.64
CA VAL A 22 -2.84 -10.56 17.02
C VAL A 22 -2.02 -11.46 16.13
N GLY A 23 -1.57 -12.56 16.69
CA GLY A 23 -1.02 -13.67 15.93
C GLY A 23 -2.14 -14.24 15.06
N PHE A 24 -2.17 -13.84 13.78
CA PHE A 24 -3.02 -14.45 12.78
C PHE A 24 -2.49 -15.85 12.42
N ALA A 25 -2.64 -16.79 13.34
CA ALA A 25 -2.52 -18.21 13.05
C ALA A 25 -3.90 -18.83 13.22
N ALA A 26 -4.69 -18.77 12.16
CA ALA A 26 -5.79 -19.69 11.97
C ALA A 26 -5.94 -19.94 10.47
N SER A 27 -5.45 -21.08 10.02
CA SER A 27 -5.93 -21.72 8.81
C SER A 27 -7.39 -22.11 9.06
N GLN A 28 -8.32 -21.18 8.92
CA GLN A 28 -9.70 -21.56 8.69
C GLN A 28 -9.73 -22.13 7.28
N SER A 29 -9.77 -23.44 7.15
CA SER A 29 -10.36 -24.06 5.98
C SER A 29 -11.75 -23.46 5.85
N ALA A 30 -11.92 -22.55 4.87
CA ALA A 30 -13.24 -22.05 4.56
C ALA A 30 -14.13 -23.28 4.28
N LEU A 31 -15.23 -23.41 5.01
CA LEU A 31 -16.26 -24.38 4.63
C LEU A 31 -16.66 -24.04 3.21
N ALA A 32 -16.63 -25.02 2.29
CA ALA A 32 -17.01 -24.82 0.89
C ALA A 32 -18.35 -24.05 0.83
N GLY A 33 -18.39 -23.01 0.01
CA GLY A 33 -19.62 -22.28 -0.32
C GLY A 33 -19.98 -21.08 0.55
N LYS A 34 -19.47 -20.89 1.77
CA LYS A 34 -19.85 -19.75 2.62
C LYS A 34 -18.68 -18.77 2.85
N PRO A 35 -18.84 -17.48 2.50
CA PRO A 35 -17.79 -16.49 2.76
C PRO A 35 -17.54 -16.33 4.26
N PRO A 36 -16.27 -16.19 4.69
CA PRO A 36 -15.95 -15.85 6.07
C PRO A 36 -16.59 -14.52 6.48
N LYS A 37 -16.70 -14.28 7.79
CA LYS A 37 -17.24 -13.02 8.32
C LYS A 37 -16.51 -11.81 7.73
N GLY A 38 -17.25 -10.88 7.16
CA GLY A 38 -16.73 -9.65 6.54
C GLY A 38 -16.35 -9.81 5.06
N PHE A 39 -16.39 -11.02 4.51
CA PHE A 39 -16.16 -11.27 3.09
C PHE A 39 -17.48 -11.35 2.29
N THR A 40 -17.38 -10.99 1.02
CA THR A 40 -18.44 -11.14 0.03
C THR A 40 -18.00 -12.20 -0.99
N ALA A 41 -18.90 -13.11 -1.36
CA ALA A 41 -18.68 -14.04 -2.46
C ALA A 41 -18.73 -13.29 -3.81
N LEU A 42 -17.73 -13.52 -4.64
CA LEU A 42 -17.68 -12.99 -6.02
C LEU A 42 -18.31 -13.94 -7.02
N PHE A 43 -18.43 -15.20 -6.67
CA PHE A 43 -19.11 -16.23 -7.44
C PHE A 43 -20.36 -16.70 -6.67
N ASN A 44 -21.48 -16.78 -7.37
CA ASN A 44 -22.80 -17.11 -6.80
C ASN A 44 -23.16 -18.60 -6.89
N GLU A 45 -22.24 -19.45 -7.37
CA GLU A 45 -22.42 -20.91 -7.56
C GLU A 45 -23.55 -21.31 -8.54
N LYS A 46 -24.02 -20.38 -9.37
CA LYS A 46 -25.12 -20.58 -10.32
C LYS A 46 -24.77 -20.21 -11.75
N ASP A 47 -24.15 -19.05 -11.93
CA ASP A 47 -23.87 -18.49 -13.24
C ASP A 47 -22.68 -17.50 -13.17
N LEU A 48 -22.37 -16.89 -14.31
CA LEU A 48 -21.30 -15.88 -14.43
C LEU A 48 -21.78 -14.46 -14.15
N SER A 49 -22.89 -14.26 -13.44
CA SER A 49 -23.36 -12.95 -13.04
C SER A 49 -22.31 -12.23 -12.17
N GLY A 50 -22.07 -10.96 -12.43
CA GLY A 50 -21.02 -10.19 -11.74
C GLY A 50 -19.66 -10.22 -12.43
N TRP A 51 -19.54 -10.96 -13.54
CA TRP A 51 -18.31 -11.13 -14.30
C TRP A 51 -18.46 -10.68 -15.76
N TRP A 52 -17.33 -10.34 -16.38
CA TRP A 52 -17.16 -10.06 -17.80
C TRP A 52 -15.77 -10.47 -18.27
N GLY A 53 -15.51 -10.43 -19.58
CA GLY A 53 -14.23 -10.87 -20.13
C GLY A 53 -13.26 -9.72 -20.36
N LEU A 54 -12.01 -9.90 -19.95
CA LEU A 54 -10.87 -9.06 -20.35
C LEU A 54 -9.70 -9.96 -20.81
N LYS A 55 -8.70 -9.36 -21.43
CA LYS A 55 -7.38 -9.97 -21.69
C LYS A 55 -6.33 -9.23 -20.90
N THR A 56 -5.05 -9.43 -21.23
CA THR A 56 -3.97 -8.60 -20.72
C THR A 56 -4.05 -7.22 -21.38
N GLU A 57 -4.84 -6.34 -20.80
CA GLU A 57 -5.15 -5.01 -21.32
C GLU A 57 -4.93 -3.94 -20.26
N ASP A 58 -4.31 -2.82 -20.65
CA ASP A 58 -4.03 -1.70 -19.76
C ASP A 58 -5.33 -1.08 -19.17
N PRO A 59 -5.55 -1.14 -17.85
CA PRO A 59 -6.75 -0.59 -17.22
C PRO A 59 -6.93 0.91 -17.47
N VAL A 60 -5.86 1.67 -17.65
CA VAL A 60 -5.93 3.10 -17.94
C VAL A 60 -6.57 3.32 -19.31
N LYS A 61 -6.22 2.49 -20.29
CA LYS A 61 -6.73 2.61 -21.66
C LYS A 61 -8.20 2.22 -21.77
N TRP A 62 -8.59 1.04 -21.27
CA TRP A 62 -9.98 0.62 -21.42
C TRP A 62 -10.95 1.39 -20.51
N LYS A 63 -10.51 1.89 -19.34
CA LYS A 63 -11.33 2.79 -18.50
C LYS A 63 -11.57 4.17 -19.15
N ALA A 64 -10.73 4.58 -20.07
CA ALA A 64 -10.89 5.83 -20.83
C ALA A 64 -11.85 5.70 -22.02
N LEU A 65 -12.40 4.53 -22.31
CA LEU A 65 -13.39 4.33 -23.36
C LEU A 65 -14.68 5.10 -23.04
N SER A 66 -15.40 5.54 -24.09
CA SER A 66 -16.75 6.08 -23.92
C SER A 66 -17.71 5.01 -23.36
N ALA A 67 -18.81 5.45 -22.75
CA ALA A 67 -19.81 4.54 -22.19
C ALA A 67 -20.30 3.49 -23.21
N ASP A 68 -20.57 3.93 -24.45
CA ASP A 68 -21.04 3.05 -25.53
C ASP A 68 -19.99 2.01 -25.91
N LYS A 69 -18.74 2.42 -26.14
CA LYS A 69 -17.64 1.50 -26.44
C LYS A 69 -17.36 0.52 -25.30
N MET A 70 -17.54 0.98 -24.06
CA MET A 70 -17.42 0.11 -22.90
C MET A 70 -18.55 -0.92 -22.84
N ALA A 71 -19.80 -0.52 -23.15
CA ALA A 71 -20.94 -1.40 -23.22
C ALA A 71 -20.78 -2.46 -24.32
N GLU A 72 -20.35 -2.05 -25.52
CA GLU A 72 -20.03 -2.97 -26.64
C GLU A 72 -18.94 -3.96 -26.26
N LYS A 73 -17.84 -3.48 -25.65
CA LYS A 73 -16.74 -4.35 -25.21
C LYS A 73 -17.22 -5.37 -24.20
N LYS A 74 -18.03 -4.98 -23.21
CA LYS A 74 -18.62 -5.90 -22.23
C LYS A 74 -19.54 -6.92 -22.91
N ALA A 75 -20.46 -6.49 -23.76
CA ALA A 75 -21.37 -7.36 -24.46
C ALA A 75 -20.65 -8.40 -25.33
N ALA A 76 -19.61 -7.97 -26.05
CA ALA A 76 -18.79 -8.90 -26.84
C ALA A 76 -18.06 -9.91 -25.96
N SER A 77 -17.54 -9.49 -24.81
CA SER A 77 -16.81 -10.35 -23.89
C SER A 77 -17.69 -11.41 -23.24
N LEU A 78 -18.97 -11.12 -23.00
CA LEU A 78 -19.92 -12.12 -22.44
C LEU A 78 -20.12 -13.32 -23.36
N LYS A 79 -20.04 -13.13 -24.68
CA LYS A 79 -20.11 -14.24 -25.64
C LYS A 79 -18.88 -15.14 -25.58
N ASP A 80 -17.71 -14.56 -25.38
CA ASP A 80 -16.46 -15.30 -25.25
C ASP A 80 -16.42 -16.10 -23.95
N ILE A 81 -16.68 -15.47 -22.80
CA ILE A 81 -16.64 -16.18 -21.51
C ILE A 81 -17.67 -17.29 -21.43
N ALA A 82 -18.86 -17.13 -22.05
CA ALA A 82 -19.88 -18.18 -22.10
C ALA A 82 -19.46 -19.44 -22.90
N GLN A 83 -18.41 -19.34 -23.74
CA GLN A 83 -17.89 -20.48 -24.50
C GLN A 83 -16.79 -21.23 -23.73
N HIS A 84 -16.04 -20.52 -22.86
CA HIS A 84 -14.81 -21.02 -22.25
C HIS A 84 -14.90 -21.16 -20.72
N TRP A 85 -15.94 -20.59 -20.12
CA TRP A 85 -16.18 -20.67 -18.68
C TRP A 85 -17.53 -21.33 -18.41
N SER A 86 -17.55 -22.28 -17.51
CA SER A 86 -18.76 -22.99 -17.08
C SER A 86 -18.84 -23.07 -15.57
N VAL A 87 -20.01 -23.44 -15.08
CA VAL A 87 -20.26 -23.69 -13.66
C VAL A 87 -20.52 -25.20 -13.50
N ASP A 88 -19.75 -25.83 -12.61
CA ASP A 88 -19.89 -27.26 -12.26
C ASP A 88 -20.07 -27.37 -10.73
N GLY A 89 -21.32 -27.35 -10.28
CA GLY A 89 -21.63 -27.24 -8.85
C GLY A 89 -21.10 -25.93 -8.23
N GLU A 90 -20.26 -26.06 -7.24
CA GLU A 90 -19.62 -24.90 -6.55
C GLU A 90 -18.33 -24.42 -7.25
N GLU A 91 -18.01 -24.93 -8.43
CA GLU A 91 -16.77 -24.65 -9.16
C GLU A 91 -17.02 -23.78 -10.39
N LEU A 92 -16.19 -22.74 -10.58
CA LEU A 92 -15.99 -22.10 -11.88
C LEU A 92 -14.93 -22.90 -12.63
N VAL A 93 -15.20 -23.27 -13.85
CA VAL A 93 -14.31 -24.08 -14.69
C VAL A 93 -13.95 -23.29 -15.95
N ASN A 94 -12.66 -23.19 -16.24
CA ASN A 94 -12.15 -22.68 -17.50
C ASN A 94 -11.44 -23.81 -18.27
N ASP A 95 -11.71 -23.91 -19.56
CA ASP A 95 -11.14 -24.94 -20.46
C ASP A 95 -9.69 -24.65 -20.92
N GLY A 96 -9.07 -23.60 -20.40
CA GLY A 96 -7.74 -23.16 -20.79
C GLY A 96 -7.72 -22.11 -21.91
N HIS A 97 -8.87 -21.66 -22.39
CA HIS A 97 -9.02 -20.73 -23.51
C HIS A 97 -9.88 -19.52 -23.16
N GLY A 98 -10.00 -18.59 -24.11
CA GLY A 98 -10.89 -17.44 -24.04
C GLY A 98 -10.34 -16.25 -23.27
N MET A 99 -11.25 -15.37 -22.84
CA MET A 99 -10.94 -14.19 -22.03
C MET A 99 -10.88 -14.54 -20.55
N TYR A 100 -10.14 -13.75 -19.78
CA TYR A 100 -10.04 -13.85 -18.33
C TYR A 100 -11.36 -13.44 -17.69
N LEU A 101 -11.80 -14.19 -16.70
CA LEU A 101 -13.00 -13.85 -15.95
C LEU A 101 -12.68 -12.69 -15.02
N SER A 102 -13.32 -11.54 -15.23
CA SER A 102 -13.01 -10.25 -14.58
C SER A 102 -14.21 -9.74 -13.83
N THR A 103 -14.02 -9.24 -12.60
CA THR A 103 -15.12 -8.66 -11.81
C THR A 103 -15.68 -7.39 -12.46
N LEU A 104 -17.00 -7.21 -12.42
CA LEU A 104 -17.64 -5.94 -12.84
C LEU A 104 -17.29 -4.79 -11.89
N LYS A 105 -17.20 -5.08 -10.58
CA LYS A 105 -16.77 -4.11 -9.56
C LYS A 105 -15.24 -3.97 -9.58
N ASN A 106 -14.78 -2.74 -9.39
CA ASN A 106 -13.38 -2.42 -9.16
C ASN A 106 -13.11 -2.32 -7.66
N TYR A 107 -11.96 -2.80 -7.22
CA TYR A 107 -11.51 -2.82 -5.83
C TYR A 107 -10.27 -1.94 -5.66
N SER A 108 -10.13 -1.31 -4.49
CA SER A 108 -8.95 -0.54 -4.06
C SER A 108 -8.04 -1.42 -3.19
N ASP A 109 -8.13 -1.26 -1.88
CA ASP A 109 -7.40 -2.07 -0.91
C ASP A 109 -8.30 -3.23 -0.47
N PHE A 110 -7.78 -4.44 -0.49
CA PHE A 110 -8.60 -5.64 -0.28
C PHE A 110 -7.80 -6.81 0.28
N GLU A 111 -8.54 -7.73 0.87
CA GLU A 111 -8.12 -9.12 1.12
C GLU A 111 -8.96 -10.05 0.24
N PHE A 112 -8.28 -10.92 -0.50
CA PHE A 112 -8.88 -11.85 -1.47
C PHE A 112 -8.54 -13.29 -1.11
N LEU A 113 -9.54 -14.14 -1.06
CA LEU A 113 -9.41 -15.57 -0.84
C LEU A 113 -9.93 -16.30 -2.06
N VAL A 114 -9.21 -17.34 -2.48
CA VAL A 114 -9.66 -18.20 -3.58
C VAL A 114 -8.98 -19.56 -3.52
N ASP A 115 -9.73 -20.60 -3.81
CA ASP A 115 -9.18 -21.93 -4.07
C ASP A 115 -9.06 -22.16 -5.56
N TYR A 116 -8.00 -22.82 -5.99
CA TYR A 116 -7.81 -23.27 -7.37
C TYR A 116 -7.31 -24.70 -7.44
N LYS A 117 -7.61 -25.36 -8.56
CA LYS A 117 -7.17 -26.70 -8.88
C LYS A 117 -6.79 -26.76 -10.36
N THR A 118 -5.62 -27.33 -10.67
CA THR A 118 -5.04 -27.35 -12.02
C THR A 118 -4.72 -28.76 -12.49
N VAL A 119 -4.42 -28.87 -13.78
CA VAL A 119 -3.89 -30.02 -14.48
C VAL A 119 -2.40 -29.81 -14.84
N PRO A 120 -1.64 -30.86 -15.21
CA PRO A 120 -0.27 -30.70 -15.70
C PRO A 120 -0.17 -29.69 -16.86
N LYS A 121 0.91 -28.90 -16.88
CA LYS A 121 1.21 -27.83 -17.85
C LYS A 121 0.22 -26.65 -17.84
N ALA A 122 -0.71 -26.59 -16.90
CA ALA A 122 -1.58 -25.42 -16.74
C ALA A 122 -0.74 -24.17 -16.41
N ASP A 123 -1.14 -23.05 -16.99
CA ASP A 123 -0.60 -21.71 -16.73
C ASP A 123 -1.77 -20.76 -16.50
N SER A 124 -1.69 -19.98 -15.45
CA SER A 124 -2.76 -19.07 -15.04
C SER A 124 -2.21 -17.98 -14.11
N GLY A 125 -3.11 -17.21 -13.51
CA GLY A 125 -2.75 -16.21 -12.50
C GLY A 125 -3.95 -15.40 -12.06
N ILE A 126 -3.72 -14.57 -11.06
CA ILE A 126 -4.72 -13.66 -10.51
C ILE A 126 -4.24 -12.25 -10.74
N TYR A 127 -4.98 -11.48 -11.56
CA TYR A 127 -4.68 -10.05 -11.77
C TYR A 127 -5.29 -9.24 -10.65
N LEU A 128 -4.48 -8.35 -10.10
CA LEU A 128 -4.86 -7.46 -9.01
C LEU A 128 -5.07 -6.05 -9.60
N ARG A 129 -6.29 -5.52 -9.48
CA ARG A 129 -6.70 -4.23 -10.09
C ARG A 129 -6.49 -4.18 -11.62
N GLY A 130 -6.60 -5.33 -12.29
CA GLY A 130 -6.36 -5.44 -13.73
C GLY A 130 -4.89 -5.43 -14.13
N ILE A 131 -3.97 -5.50 -13.19
CA ILE A 131 -2.53 -5.59 -13.43
C ILE A 131 -2.07 -7.03 -13.23
N PRO A 132 -1.31 -7.63 -14.18
CA PRO A 132 -0.70 -8.96 -14.03
C PRO A 132 0.28 -8.97 -12.86
N GLN A 133 0.53 -10.04 -12.23
CA GLN A 133 -0.34 -11.09 -11.71
C GLN A 133 0.35 -11.78 -10.54
N VAL A 134 -0.42 -12.36 -9.63
CA VAL A 134 0.03 -13.45 -8.77
C VAL A 134 0.03 -14.70 -9.63
N GLN A 135 1.20 -15.28 -9.89
CA GLN A 135 1.39 -16.36 -10.85
C GLN A 135 0.86 -17.69 -10.36
N ILE A 136 0.25 -18.48 -11.27
CA ILE A 136 -0.09 -19.89 -11.09
C ILE A 136 0.49 -20.66 -12.27
N TRP A 137 1.25 -21.72 -12.00
CA TRP A 137 1.81 -22.58 -13.04
C TRP A 137 2.18 -23.98 -12.55
N ASP A 138 2.54 -24.83 -13.48
CA ASP A 138 3.10 -26.13 -13.19
C ASP A 138 4.56 -26.01 -12.77
N SER A 139 4.82 -26.23 -11.48
CA SER A 139 6.17 -26.19 -10.93
C SER A 139 7.08 -27.36 -11.34
N THR A 140 6.55 -28.32 -12.09
CA THR A 140 7.28 -29.48 -12.61
C THR A 140 7.57 -29.39 -14.11
N GLU A 141 7.07 -28.34 -14.80
CA GLU A 141 7.29 -28.12 -16.24
C GLU A 141 8.69 -27.59 -16.51
N GLU A 142 9.64 -28.48 -16.82
CA GLU A 142 11.06 -28.15 -17.00
C GLU A 142 11.30 -27.06 -18.09
N ALA A 143 10.48 -27.04 -19.14
CA ALA A 143 10.56 -26.04 -20.19
C ALA A 143 10.41 -24.59 -19.67
N LYS A 144 9.75 -24.40 -18.55
CA LYS A 144 9.51 -23.11 -17.90
C LYS A 144 10.45 -22.80 -16.71
N PHE A 145 11.40 -23.68 -16.37
CA PHE A 145 12.31 -23.47 -15.24
C PHE A 145 13.18 -22.22 -15.40
N LYS A 146 13.61 -21.92 -16.63
CA LYS A 146 14.38 -20.70 -16.95
C LYS A 146 13.65 -19.38 -16.63
N ILE A 147 12.31 -19.43 -16.52
CA ILE A 147 11.48 -18.27 -16.16
C ILE A 147 10.93 -18.35 -14.73
N GLY A 148 11.31 -19.40 -13.97
CA GLY A 148 11.04 -19.52 -12.54
C GLY A 148 9.93 -20.47 -12.14
N ALA A 149 9.39 -21.29 -13.07
CA ALA A 149 8.29 -22.22 -12.73
C ALA A 149 8.65 -23.20 -11.60
N ASN A 150 9.91 -23.67 -11.55
CA ASN A 150 10.42 -24.55 -10.49
C ASN A 150 10.35 -23.96 -9.07
N LYS A 151 10.11 -22.65 -8.94
CA LYS A 151 9.94 -21.98 -7.65
C LYS A 151 8.51 -22.05 -7.15
N GLY A 152 7.56 -22.45 -7.99
CA GLY A 152 6.15 -22.60 -7.66
C GLY A 152 5.29 -21.38 -7.93
N SER A 153 4.02 -21.49 -7.60
CA SER A 153 3.00 -20.44 -7.75
C SER A 153 3.12 -19.37 -6.67
N GLY A 154 2.49 -18.21 -6.88
CA GLY A 154 2.30 -17.14 -5.88
C GLY A 154 3.26 -15.97 -5.99
N GLY A 155 4.32 -16.05 -6.83
CA GLY A 155 5.18 -14.91 -7.10
C GLY A 155 4.48 -13.80 -7.91
N LEU A 156 4.99 -12.57 -7.81
CA LEU A 156 4.53 -11.42 -8.61
C LEU A 156 5.23 -11.44 -9.97
N TRP A 157 4.59 -12.04 -10.96
CA TRP A 157 5.17 -12.32 -12.28
C TRP A 157 5.88 -11.13 -12.93
N ASN A 158 5.27 -9.95 -12.90
CA ASN A 158 5.78 -8.76 -13.57
C ASN A 158 6.88 -8.00 -12.80
N ASN A 159 7.22 -8.42 -11.59
CA ASN A 159 8.36 -7.87 -10.88
C ASN A 159 9.66 -8.27 -11.57
N SER A 160 10.68 -7.41 -11.51
CA SER A 160 11.97 -7.68 -12.11
C SER A 160 12.71 -8.81 -11.36
N PRO A 161 13.52 -9.64 -12.07
CA PRO A 161 14.35 -10.64 -11.40
C PRO A 161 15.19 -10.04 -10.26
N GLY A 162 15.27 -10.74 -9.15
CA GLY A 162 16.01 -10.31 -7.95
C GLY A 162 15.31 -9.25 -7.09
N THR A 163 14.13 -8.74 -7.49
CA THR A 163 13.36 -7.82 -6.65
C THR A 163 12.41 -8.59 -5.71
N PRO A 164 12.07 -8.02 -4.53
CA PRO A 164 11.14 -8.64 -3.60
C PRO A 164 9.83 -9.05 -4.27
N GLY A 165 9.36 -10.23 -3.97
CA GLY A 165 8.10 -10.77 -4.45
C GLY A 165 8.12 -11.32 -5.88
N LYS A 166 9.21 -11.16 -6.67
CA LYS A 166 9.31 -11.79 -8.00
C LYS A 166 9.14 -13.29 -7.91
N ASP A 167 9.89 -13.89 -7.01
CA ASP A 167 9.83 -15.32 -6.72
C ASP A 167 9.13 -15.54 -5.37
N PRO A 168 8.37 -16.64 -5.22
CA PRO A 168 7.83 -17.02 -3.93
C PRO A 168 8.95 -17.40 -2.95
N LEU A 169 8.75 -17.12 -1.66
CA LEU A 169 9.73 -17.44 -0.60
C LEU A 169 9.93 -18.94 -0.41
N VAL A 170 8.91 -19.73 -0.70
CA VAL A 170 8.93 -21.21 -0.59
C VAL A 170 8.02 -21.82 -1.66
N LEU A 171 8.32 -23.04 -2.09
CA LEU A 171 7.42 -23.86 -2.90
C LEU A 171 6.27 -24.36 -2.00
N ALA A 172 5.04 -24.06 -2.37
CA ALA A 172 3.86 -24.38 -1.55
C ALA A 172 2.72 -25.05 -2.32
N ASP A 173 2.91 -25.31 -3.60
CA ASP A 173 1.91 -25.96 -4.46
C ASP A 173 1.62 -27.38 -3.97
N LYS A 174 0.34 -27.79 -4.05
CA LYS A 174 -0.08 -29.18 -3.88
C LYS A 174 -0.06 -29.90 -5.22
N PRO A 175 -0.03 -31.23 -5.23
CA PRO A 175 -0.15 -32.04 -6.44
C PRO A 175 -1.38 -31.67 -7.28
N PHE A 176 -1.29 -31.89 -8.62
CA PHE A 176 -2.41 -31.69 -9.53
C PHE A 176 -3.67 -32.42 -9.07
N GLY A 177 -4.83 -31.86 -9.36
CA GLY A 177 -6.13 -32.37 -8.92
C GLY A 177 -6.45 -32.08 -7.45
N GLN A 178 -5.54 -31.52 -6.67
CA GLN A 178 -5.81 -31.07 -5.30
C GLN A 178 -6.06 -29.56 -5.25
N TRP A 179 -6.91 -29.15 -4.32
CA TRP A 179 -7.24 -27.74 -4.10
C TRP A 179 -6.10 -27.01 -3.40
N ASN A 180 -5.61 -25.95 -4.03
CA ASN A 180 -4.70 -24.96 -3.47
C ASN A 180 -5.49 -23.74 -3.02
N SER A 181 -5.15 -23.15 -1.88
CA SER A 181 -5.86 -22.02 -1.29
C SER A 181 -4.96 -20.80 -1.19
N PHE A 182 -5.30 -19.73 -1.93
CA PHE A 182 -4.66 -18.43 -1.82
C PHE A 182 -5.35 -17.54 -0.79
N ARG A 183 -4.54 -16.77 -0.08
CA ARG A 183 -4.90 -15.56 0.64
C ARG A 183 -4.01 -14.43 0.13
N ILE A 184 -4.59 -13.36 -0.40
CA ILE A 184 -3.87 -12.22 -0.98
C ILE A 184 -4.35 -10.96 -0.30
N ILE A 185 -3.42 -10.16 0.23
CA ILE A 185 -3.69 -8.81 0.76
C ILE A 185 -3.00 -7.80 -0.15
N MET A 186 -3.74 -6.78 -0.58
CA MET A 186 -3.20 -5.66 -1.34
C MET A 186 -3.62 -4.33 -0.71
N VAL A 187 -2.64 -3.51 -0.30
CA VAL A 187 -2.82 -2.14 0.17
C VAL A 187 -1.89 -1.22 -0.61
N GLY A 188 -2.47 -0.27 -1.37
CA GLY A 188 -1.68 0.48 -2.35
C GLY A 188 -1.05 -0.47 -3.38
N GLU A 189 0.26 -0.42 -3.54
CA GLU A 189 1.05 -1.34 -4.38
C GLU A 189 1.67 -2.49 -3.56
N ARG A 190 1.46 -2.50 -2.23
CA ARG A 190 2.01 -3.51 -1.33
C ARG A 190 1.15 -4.75 -1.33
N VAL A 191 1.76 -5.88 -1.67
CA VAL A 191 1.10 -7.18 -1.80
C VAL A 191 1.75 -8.19 -0.86
N SER A 192 0.91 -8.92 -0.13
CA SER A 192 1.31 -10.11 0.62
C SER A 192 0.50 -11.30 0.13
N VAL A 193 1.15 -12.43 -0.10
CA VAL A 193 0.54 -13.64 -0.66
C VAL A 193 0.85 -14.84 0.21
N TRP A 194 -0.18 -15.59 0.56
CA TRP A 194 -0.07 -16.91 1.16
C TRP A 194 -0.69 -17.96 0.24
N LEU A 195 -0.05 -19.11 0.15
CA LEU A 195 -0.57 -20.31 -0.52
C LEU A 195 -0.52 -21.49 0.45
N ASN A 196 -1.65 -22.15 0.64
CA ASN A 196 -1.77 -23.30 1.55
C ASN A 196 -1.22 -22.98 2.98
N GLY A 197 -1.47 -21.76 3.46
CA GLY A 197 -1.02 -21.25 4.76
C GLY A 197 0.44 -20.83 4.85
N LYS A 198 1.24 -21.00 3.78
CA LYS A 198 2.65 -20.57 3.74
C LYS A 198 2.76 -19.18 3.13
N LEU A 199 3.53 -18.28 3.77
CA LEU A 199 3.83 -16.95 3.25
C LEU A 199 4.78 -17.06 2.05
N LEU A 200 4.36 -16.52 0.90
CA LEU A 200 5.10 -16.55 -0.36
C LEU A 200 5.64 -15.18 -0.76
N VAL A 201 4.87 -14.15 -0.52
CA VAL A 201 5.26 -12.75 -0.78
C VAL A 201 4.93 -11.94 0.47
N ASP A 202 5.92 -11.20 0.97
CA ASP A 202 5.79 -10.42 2.19
C ASP A 202 5.92 -8.93 1.89
N HIS A 203 4.81 -8.20 1.88
CA HIS A 203 4.75 -6.73 1.67
C HIS A 203 5.55 -6.23 0.45
N ALA A 204 5.68 -7.05 -0.58
CA ALA A 204 6.41 -6.65 -1.76
C ALA A 204 5.59 -5.64 -2.58
N ARG A 205 6.26 -4.62 -3.11
CA ARG A 205 5.64 -3.72 -4.05
C ARG A 205 5.46 -4.41 -5.40
N MET A 206 4.24 -4.45 -5.89
CA MET A 206 3.92 -4.97 -7.21
C MET A 206 4.24 -3.91 -8.28
N GLY A 207 5.01 -4.27 -9.29
CA GLY A 207 5.33 -3.36 -10.40
C GLY A 207 4.17 -3.21 -11.39
N ASN A 208 4.05 -2.06 -12.03
CA ASN A 208 3.06 -1.87 -13.09
C ASN A 208 3.55 -2.51 -14.39
N TYR A 209 2.81 -3.50 -14.90
CA TYR A 209 3.16 -4.22 -16.13
C TYR A 209 3.14 -3.32 -17.37
N PHE A 210 2.14 -2.45 -17.49
CA PHE A 210 1.92 -1.62 -18.67
C PHE A 210 2.74 -0.33 -18.67
N ASN A 211 3.14 0.14 -17.48
CA ASN A 211 4.00 1.31 -17.30
C ASN A 211 5.02 1.05 -16.20
N ARG A 212 6.18 0.54 -16.56
CA ARG A 212 7.23 0.12 -15.61
C ARG A 212 7.74 1.22 -14.67
N LYS A 213 7.56 2.48 -15.03
CA LYS A 213 7.95 3.65 -14.23
C LYS A 213 6.77 4.29 -13.48
N GLY A 214 5.55 3.90 -13.80
CA GLY A 214 4.32 4.45 -13.22
C GLY A 214 3.76 3.60 -12.09
N GLN A 215 2.85 4.19 -11.36
CA GLN A 215 2.12 3.55 -10.27
C GLN A 215 1.04 2.61 -10.80
N ILE A 216 0.64 1.65 -9.98
CA ILE A 216 -0.55 0.83 -10.22
C ILE A 216 -1.82 1.69 -10.03
N PRO A 217 -2.86 1.54 -10.88
CA PRO A 217 -4.14 2.23 -10.68
C PRO A 217 -4.71 1.97 -9.27
N ARG A 218 -5.26 3.02 -8.65
CA ARG A 218 -5.86 2.91 -7.29
C ARG A 218 -6.96 1.87 -7.20
N THR A 219 -7.71 1.66 -8.27
CA THR A 219 -8.82 0.70 -8.33
C THR A 219 -8.77 -0.09 -9.62
N GLY A 220 -9.24 -1.30 -9.58
CA GLY A 220 -9.41 -2.15 -10.76
C GLY A 220 -10.07 -3.48 -10.44
N PRO A 221 -10.40 -4.27 -11.47
CA PRO A 221 -11.03 -5.57 -11.30
C PRO A 221 -10.02 -6.60 -10.75
N ILE A 222 -10.55 -7.63 -10.10
CA ILE A 222 -9.86 -8.90 -9.93
C ILE A 222 -10.10 -9.72 -11.19
N GLN A 223 -9.05 -10.37 -11.73
CA GLN A 223 -9.19 -11.21 -12.90
C GLN A 223 -8.61 -12.61 -12.64
N LEU A 224 -9.37 -13.62 -12.98
CA LEU A 224 -8.93 -15.01 -13.02
C LEU A 224 -8.45 -15.31 -14.45
N GLN A 225 -7.14 -15.51 -14.60
CA GLN A 225 -6.51 -15.66 -15.92
C GLN A 225 -6.76 -17.04 -16.49
N THR A 226 -6.90 -17.12 -17.80
CA THR A 226 -6.74 -18.34 -18.61
C THR A 226 -5.49 -18.21 -19.48
N HIS A 227 -4.61 -19.21 -19.47
CA HIS A 227 -3.37 -19.20 -20.23
C HIS A 227 -2.87 -20.60 -20.62
N GLY A 228 -3.79 -21.54 -20.77
CA GLY A 228 -3.54 -22.93 -21.16
C GLY A 228 -3.72 -23.92 -20.01
N GLY A 229 -4.37 -25.04 -20.34
CA GLY A 229 -4.78 -26.07 -19.40
C GLY A 229 -6.04 -25.72 -18.61
N GLU A 230 -6.84 -26.75 -18.29
CA GLU A 230 -8.02 -26.57 -17.46
C GLU A 230 -7.63 -26.04 -16.08
N ILE A 231 -8.37 -25.06 -15.59
CA ILE A 231 -8.28 -24.58 -14.22
C ILE A 231 -9.67 -24.42 -13.63
N ARG A 232 -9.81 -24.84 -12.37
CA ARG A 232 -11.04 -24.75 -11.60
C ARG A 232 -10.86 -23.86 -10.40
N TRP A 233 -11.89 -23.09 -10.07
CA TRP A 233 -11.89 -22.11 -8.97
C TRP A 233 -13.12 -22.30 -8.10
N ARG A 234 -12.97 -22.08 -6.79
CA ARG A 234 -14.06 -22.02 -5.83
C ARG A 234 -13.70 -21.10 -4.66
N ASN A 235 -14.64 -20.87 -3.75
CA ASN A 235 -14.40 -20.03 -2.57
C ASN A 235 -13.82 -18.67 -2.93
N VAL A 236 -14.35 -18.04 -3.98
CA VAL A 236 -13.88 -16.76 -4.51
C VAL A 236 -14.46 -15.63 -3.67
N PHE A 237 -13.74 -15.20 -2.64
CA PHE A 237 -14.22 -14.26 -1.64
C PHE A 237 -13.32 -13.02 -1.55
N ILE A 238 -13.93 -11.86 -1.34
CA ILE A 238 -13.21 -10.60 -1.17
C ILE A 238 -13.78 -9.80 0.00
N ARG A 239 -12.92 -9.09 0.71
CA ARG A 239 -13.33 -8.00 1.59
C ARG A 239 -12.50 -6.75 1.29
N GLU A 240 -13.11 -5.59 1.40
CA GLU A 240 -12.42 -4.32 1.26
C GLU A 240 -11.76 -3.95 2.59
N ILE A 241 -10.54 -3.42 2.53
CA ILE A 241 -9.76 -3.00 3.68
C ILE A 241 -10.00 -1.50 3.89
N GLY A 242 -10.42 -1.14 5.09
CA GLY A 242 -10.66 0.26 5.47
C GLY A 242 -9.36 1.01 5.78
N THR A 243 -9.50 2.32 5.97
CA THR A 243 -8.39 3.26 6.19
C THR A 243 -7.46 2.86 7.33
N ASP A 244 -7.99 2.66 8.55
CA ASP A 244 -7.16 2.38 9.72
C ASP A 244 -6.49 1.00 9.61
N GLU A 245 -7.22 -0.03 9.19
CA GLU A 245 -6.66 -1.37 8.95
C GLU A 245 -5.55 -1.33 7.88
N GLY A 246 -5.76 -0.59 6.78
CA GLY A 246 -4.75 -0.40 5.74
C GLY A 246 -3.47 0.24 6.29
N ASN A 247 -3.59 1.24 7.16
CA ASN A 247 -2.46 1.88 7.83
C ASN A 247 -1.71 0.90 8.75
N GLU A 248 -2.45 0.09 9.53
CA GLU A 248 -1.87 -0.94 10.39
C GLU A 248 -1.11 -2.00 9.58
N ILE A 249 -1.68 -2.46 8.46
CA ILE A 249 -1.03 -3.39 7.55
C ILE A 249 0.28 -2.80 7.02
N LEU A 250 0.27 -1.55 6.54
CA LEU A 250 1.47 -0.88 6.03
C LEU A 250 2.53 -0.67 7.12
N ALA A 251 2.13 -0.34 8.34
CA ALA A 251 3.01 -0.15 9.47
C ALA A 251 3.60 -1.47 10.00
N SER A 252 2.99 -2.62 9.72
CA SER A 252 3.36 -3.91 10.31
C SER A 252 4.71 -4.45 9.86
N LYS A 253 5.21 -4.03 8.68
CA LYS A 253 6.49 -4.47 8.15
C LYS A 253 7.66 -3.84 8.91
N ASP A 254 8.63 -4.66 9.32
CA ASP A 254 9.87 -4.24 10.03
C ASP A 254 9.61 -3.41 11.30
N THR A 255 8.47 -3.58 11.96
CA THR A 255 8.03 -2.77 13.11
C THR A 255 9.09 -2.67 14.20
N ALA A 256 9.82 -3.75 14.49
CA ALA A 256 10.86 -3.77 15.51
C ALA A 256 12.06 -2.83 15.21
N ALA A 257 12.25 -2.48 13.93
CA ALA A 257 13.34 -1.58 13.52
C ALA A 257 12.95 -0.09 13.63
N PHE A 258 11.66 0.22 13.73
CA PHE A 258 11.16 1.58 13.89
C PHE A 258 10.97 1.92 15.36
N LYS A 259 11.61 3.00 15.81
CA LYS A 259 11.44 3.54 17.17
C LYS A 259 10.48 4.71 17.15
N SER A 260 9.57 4.77 18.12
CA SER A 260 8.63 5.89 18.24
C SER A 260 9.37 7.19 18.49
N ALA A 261 9.11 8.19 17.65
CA ALA A 261 9.57 9.57 17.81
C ALA A 261 8.52 10.47 18.47
N PHE A 262 7.32 9.97 18.70
CA PHE A 262 6.22 10.67 19.37
C PHE A 262 5.53 9.74 20.39
N ASN A 263 5.45 10.20 21.64
CA ASN A 263 4.93 9.40 22.75
C ASN A 263 3.39 9.41 22.87
N GLY A 264 2.69 10.10 21.97
CA GLY A 264 1.23 10.24 21.97
C GLY A 264 0.66 11.17 23.06
N LYS A 265 1.50 11.79 23.90
CA LYS A 265 1.05 12.56 25.08
C LYS A 265 1.52 14.00 25.09
N ASN A 266 2.73 14.29 24.60
CA ASN A 266 3.33 15.63 24.60
C ASN A 266 4.48 15.69 23.59
N LEU A 267 5.02 16.90 23.42
CA LEU A 267 6.15 17.16 22.51
C LEU A 267 7.53 17.01 23.20
N LYS A 268 7.65 16.17 24.25
CA LYS A 268 8.97 15.86 24.82
C LYS A 268 9.86 15.20 23.76
N GLY A 269 11.06 15.72 23.57
CA GLY A 269 12.00 15.29 22.53
C GLY A 269 11.82 16.03 21.20
N TRP A 270 10.90 16.98 21.12
CA TRP A 270 10.74 17.89 20.00
C TRP A 270 11.22 19.29 20.32
N ALA A 271 11.73 20.02 19.33
CA ALA A 271 12.24 21.38 19.42
C ALA A 271 11.59 22.28 18.36
N GLY A 272 11.94 23.58 18.39
CA GLY A 272 11.34 24.61 17.55
C GLY A 272 10.14 25.27 18.21
N PRO A 273 9.22 25.91 17.47
CA PRO A 273 8.07 26.64 18.03
C PRO A 273 6.96 25.70 18.50
N THR A 274 7.24 24.83 19.47
CA THR A 274 6.32 23.81 19.98
C THR A 274 5.01 24.40 20.52
N ASN A 275 4.98 25.65 20.98
CA ASN A 275 3.77 26.36 21.40
C ASN A 275 2.79 26.66 20.26
N ASN A 276 3.21 26.48 19.01
CA ASN A 276 2.35 26.62 17.83
C ASN A 276 1.67 25.31 17.45
N TYR A 277 1.85 24.26 18.25
CA TYR A 277 1.27 22.94 18.08
C TYR A 277 0.59 22.49 19.35
N SER A 278 -0.46 21.71 19.22
CA SER A 278 -1.15 21.03 20.34
C SER A 278 -0.95 19.52 20.24
N VAL A 279 -1.09 18.86 21.38
CA VAL A 279 -1.16 17.40 21.47
C VAL A 279 -2.45 17.00 22.16
N ALA A 280 -3.30 16.29 21.46
CA ALA A 280 -4.55 15.73 22.00
C ALA A 280 -4.86 14.41 21.29
N ASN A 281 -5.46 13.45 21.99
CA ASN A 281 -5.91 12.16 21.45
C ASN A 281 -4.83 11.37 20.68
N GLY A 282 -3.56 11.50 21.08
CA GLY A 282 -2.44 10.86 20.38
C GLY A 282 -2.03 11.53 19.09
N GLU A 283 -2.49 12.75 18.80
CA GLU A 283 -2.20 13.53 17.60
C GLU A 283 -1.35 14.77 17.94
N ILE A 284 -0.37 15.09 17.10
CA ILE A 284 0.28 16.41 17.02
C ILE A 284 -0.51 17.21 15.98
N GLN A 285 -1.02 18.38 16.34
CA GLN A 285 -1.76 19.23 15.42
C GLN A 285 -1.14 20.64 15.38
N CYS A 286 -0.88 21.15 14.18
CA CYS A 286 -0.54 22.57 13.99
C CYS A 286 -1.75 23.43 14.35
N LEU A 287 -1.55 24.45 15.19
CA LEU A 287 -2.63 25.35 15.56
C LEU A 287 -3.00 26.28 14.42
N LYS A 288 -4.30 26.47 14.19
CA LYS A 288 -4.81 27.34 13.11
C LYS A 288 -4.27 28.76 13.25
N GLY A 289 -3.75 29.32 12.15
CA GLY A 289 -3.14 30.64 12.11
C GLY A 289 -1.75 30.71 12.76
N LYS A 290 -1.21 29.58 13.22
CA LYS A 290 0.18 29.45 13.72
C LYS A 290 1.03 28.76 12.66
N GLY A 291 2.24 28.38 12.97
CA GLY A 291 3.13 27.71 12.02
C GLY A 291 4.55 27.62 12.52
N GLY A 292 5.46 27.45 11.58
CA GLY A 292 6.88 27.23 11.86
C GLY A 292 7.23 25.76 12.01
N THR A 293 8.51 25.45 11.94
CA THR A 293 8.98 24.07 11.89
C THR A 293 9.31 23.54 13.27
N ILE A 294 8.54 22.55 13.75
CA ILE A 294 8.95 21.70 14.87
C ILE A 294 9.69 20.48 14.36
N TYR A 295 10.65 20.01 15.12
CA TYR A 295 11.47 18.87 14.71
C TYR A 295 11.82 17.97 15.89
N PHE A 296 11.94 16.67 15.60
CA PHE A 296 12.44 15.68 16.55
C PHE A 296 13.93 15.96 16.80
N ASN A 297 14.31 16.15 18.07
CA ASN A 297 15.63 16.65 18.47
C ASN A 297 16.69 15.52 18.48
N GLU A 298 16.75 14.78 17.39
CA GLU A 298 17.77 13.78 17.10
C GLU A 298 18.26 13.98 15.67
N GLU A 299 19.57 14.14 15.49
CA GLU A 299 20.15 14.35 14.17
C GLU A 299 20.19 13.04 13.37
N LEU A 300 19.67 13.09 12.14
CA LEU A 300 19.48 11.93 11.27
C LEU A 300 20.29 12.10 9.98
N ALA A 301 21.06 11.08 9.62
CA ALA A 301 21.75 10.99 8.33
C ALA A 301 20.94 10.19 7.31
N ASN A 302 21.09 8.88 7.28
CA ASN A 302 20.23 7.97 6.50
C ASN A 302 19.14 7.41 7.42
N PHE A 303 17.89 7.53 7.01
CA PHE A 303 16.77 7.10 7.84
C PHE A 303 15.52 6.77 7.01
N SER A 304 14.63 6.00 7.60
CA SER A 304 13.24 5.92 7.16
C SER A 304 12.33 6.41 8.29
N THR A 305 11.31 7.18 7.96
CA THR A 305 10.30 7.62 8.92
C THR A 305 8.91 7.23 8.43
N ARG A 306 8.07 6.84 9.37
CA ARG A 306 6.65 6.53 9.16
C ARG A 306 5.80 7.45 10.00
N MET A 307 4.71 7.91 9.43
CA MET A 307 3.70 8.67 10.15
C MET A 307 2.34 8.50 9.47
N GLU A 308 1.32 8.83 10.22
CA GLU A 308 0.02 9.11 9.64
C GLU A 308 -0.25 10.60 9.70
N PHE A 309 -0.87 11.14 8.65
CA PHE A 309 -1.31 12.54 8.61
C PHE A 309 -2.77 12.66 8.19
N LYS A 310 -3.44 13.70 8.67
CA LYS A 310 -4.83 14.03 8.34
C LYS A 310 -4.92 15.51 7.97
N LEU A 311 -5.47 15.77 6.77
CA LEU A 311 -5.62 17.12 6.22
C LEU A 311 -7.03 17.67 6.48
N PRO A 312 -7.17 18.91 6.95
CA PRO A 312 -8.42 19.66 6.81
C PRO A 312 -8.61 20.09 5.35
N PRO A 313 -9.83 20.51 4.94
CA PRO A 313 -10.06 21.08 3.63
C PRO A 313 -9.11 22.24 3.31
N GLY A 314 -8.37 22.11 2.21
CA GLY A 314 -7.34 23.06 1.80
C GLY A 314 -6.12 23.12 2.71
N GLY A 315 -5.89 22.09 3.53
CA GLY A 315 -4.75 22.04 4.46
C GLY A 315 -3.40 22.07 3.76
N ASN A 316 -2.44 22.76 4.38
CA ASN A 316 -1.06 22.91 3.93
C ASN A 316 -0.09 22.74 5.10
N ASN A 317 0.92 21.92 4.91
CA ASN A 317 2.03 21.66 5.82
C ASN A 317 3.22 21.11 5.02
N GLY A 318 4.33 20.81 5.67
CA GLY A 318 5.46 20.13 5.05
C GLY A 318 6.14 19.17 6.02
N LEU A 319 6.88 18.20 5.47
CA LEU A 319 7.83 17.41 6.26
C LEU A 319 9.23 18.00 6.08
N ALA A 320 9.85 18.38 7.18
CA ALA A 320 11.22 18.86 7.21
C ALA A 320 12.19 17.68 7.11
N ILE A 321 13.00 17.62 6.07
CA ILE A 321 13.97 16.56 5.82
C ILE A 321 15.38 17.09 5.99
N ARG A 322 16.13 16.52 6.95
CA ARG A 322 17.46 16.98 7.35
C ARG A 322 17.50 18.50 7.57
N TYR A 323 16.52 18.99 8.35
CA TYR A 323 16.41 20.40 8.70
C TYR A 323 17.53 20.82 9.65
N PRO A 324 18.16 22.02 9.51
CA PRO A 324 19.26 22.43 10.39
C PRO A 324 18.83 23.01 11.73
N GLY A 325 17.52 23.12 12.03
CA GLY A 325 16.99 23.72 13.26
C GLY A 325 16.63 25.21 13.15
N GLY A 326 16.83 25.82 12.01
CA GLY A 326 16.48 27.23 11.76
C GLY A 326 16.44 27.58 10.27
N GLY A 327 15.71 28.62 9.90
CA GLY A 327 15.52 29.07 8.54
C GLY A 327 14.30 28.41 7.84
N ASP A 328 14.07 28.74 6.57
CA ASP A 328 12.98 28.21 5.76
C ASP A 328 13.28 26.78 5.32
N THR A 329 12.43 25.86 5.76
CA THR A 329 12.59 24.41 5.59
C THR A 329 12.84 24.00 4.14
N ALA A 330 12.11 24.60 3.20
CA ALA A 330 12.19 24.26 1.79
C ALA A 330 13.59 24.54 1.18
N TYR A 331 14.33 25.49 1.72
CA TYR A 331 15.59 25.95 1.14
C TYR A 331 16.83 25.59 1.95
N VAL A 332 16.70 25.49 3.29
CA VAL A 332 17.87 25.20 4.14
C VAL A 332 17.96 23.75 4.57
N GLY A 333 16.85 23.02 4.62
CA GLY A 333 16.81 21.55 4.75
C GLY A 333 17.27 20.85 3.47
N MET A 334 17.39 19.52 3.51
CA MET A 334 17.58 18.74 2.30
C MET A 334 16.41 18.96 1.33
N CYS A 335 15.20 18.96 1.85
CA CYS A 335 13.99 19.48 1.22
C CYS A 335 12.88 19.65 2.26
N GLU A 336 11.84 20.35 1.88
CA GLU A 336 10.51 20.16 2.42
C GLU A 336 9.75 19.17 1.52
N LEU A 337 9.20 18.10 2.09
CA LEU A 337 8.22 17.28 1.37
C LEU A 337 6.84 17.88 1.62
N GLN A 338 6.18 18.29 0.55
CA GLN A 338 4.88 18.93 0.63
C GLN A 338 3.81 18.02 1.25
N VAL A 339 3.04 18.54 2.19
CA VAL A 339 1.83 17.92 2.76
C VAL A 339 0.65 18.84 2.46
N LEU A 340 -0.13 18.51 1.42
CA LEU A 340 -1.10 19.43 0.83
C LEU A 340 -2.40 18.69 0.47
N ASP A 341 -3.55 19.35 0.64
CA ASP A 341 -4.79 18.88 0.04
C ASP A 341 -4.79 19.14 -1.47
N ASP A 342 -4.37 18.17 -2.25
CA ASP A 342 -4.27 18.24 -3.72
C ASP A 342 -5.63 18.45 -4.41
N THR A 343 -6.75 18.30 -3.69
CA THR A 343 -8.11 18.42 -4.23
C THR A 343 -8.69 19.83 -4.09
N ALA A 344 -8.06 20.68 -3.28
CA ALA A 344 -8.54 22.02 -3.01
C ALA A 344 -8.47 22.92 -4.25
N LYS A 345 -9.58 23.58 -4.59
CA LYS A 345 -9.66 24.48 -5.76
C LYS A 345 -8.61 25.58 -5.75
N LYS A 346 -8.25 26.11 -4.58
CA LYS A 346 -7.21 27.15 -4.45
C LYS A 346 -5.82 26.67 -4.92
N TYR A 347 -5.58 25.36 -4.98
CA TYR A 347 -4.32 24.76 -5.39
C TYR A 347 -4.33 24.19 -6.82
N ALA A 348 -5.40 24.37 -7.59
CA ALA A 348 -5.55 23.77 -8.92
C ALA A 348 -4.49 24.19 -9.95
N LYS A 349 -3.80 25.33 -9.72
CA LYS A 349 -2.83 25.92 -10.66
C LYS A 349 -1.40 25.97 -10.10
N LEU A 350 -1.07 25.17 -9.09
CA LEU A 350 0.29 25.10 -8.55
C LEU A 350 1.26 24.47 -9.56
N HIS A 351 2.53 24.79 -9.42
CA HIS A 351 3.61 24.07 -10.13
C HIS A 351 3.60 22.59 -9.71
N PRO A 352 3.86 21.62 -10.62
CA PRO A 352 3.86 20.19 -10.29
C PRO A 352 4.66 19.82 -9.03
N ALA A 353 5.81 20.46 -8.80
CA ALA A 353 6.66 20.22 -7.63
C ALA A 353 6.17 20.92 -6.34
N GLN A 354 4.93 21.41 -6.29
CA GLN A 354 4.30 21.99 -5.10
C GLN A 354 3.14 21.13 -4.57
N TYR A 355 2.78 20.04 -5.24
CA TYR A 355 1.74 19.13 -4.78
C TYR A 355 2.27 18.15 -3.76
N HIS A 356 1.36 17.51 -3.05
CA HIS A 356 1.65 16.58 -1.96
C HIS A 356 2.73 15.54 -2.34
N GLY A 357 3.66 15.28 -1.41
CA GLY A 357 4.75 14.31 -1.55
C GLY A 357 5.92 14.78 -2.42
N SER A 358 5.79 15.91 -3.12
CA SER A 358 6.89 16.49 -3.91
C SER A 358 8.03 16.97 -3.02
N ALA A 359 9.28 16.81 -3.47
CA ALA A 359 10.39 17.59 -2.95
C ALA A 359 10.18 19.04 -3.44
N TYR A 360 9.65 19.88 -2.56
CA TYR A 360 9.12 21.21 -2.90
C TYR A 360 10.03 21.99 -3.85
N GLY A 361 9.44 22.44 -4.95
CA GLY A 361 10.12 23.24 -5.97
C GLY A 361 11.20 22.50 -6.76
N MET A 362 11.57 21.26 -6.39
CA MET A 362 12.64 20.49 -7.04
C MET A 362 12.12 19.32 -7.88
N VAL A 363 11.39 18.38 -7.29
CA VAL A 363 10.94 17.18 -7.99
C VAL A 363 9.48 16.89 -7.68
N PRO A 364 8.61 16.78 -8.71
CA PRO A 364 7.21 16.46 -8.52
C PRO A 364 6.97 15.00 -8.11
N ALA A 365 5.99 14.77 -7.22
CA ALA A 365 5.47 13.46 -6.92
C ALA A 365 4.29 13.07 -7.81
N ALA A 366 4.01 11.77 -7.92
CA ALA A 366 2.80 11.28 -8.56
C ALA A 366 1.56 11.61 -7.71
N ARG A 367 0.49 12.06 -8.36
CA ARG A 367 -0.74 12.55 -7.72
C ARG A 367 -1.87 11.53 -7.76
N GLY A 368 -2.90 11.76 -6.92
CA GLY A 368 -4.14 10.96 -6.93
C GLY A 368 -4.14 9.77 -5.95
N PHE A 369 -3.16 9.69 -5.04
CA PHE A 369 -3.03 8.58 -4.08
C PHE A 369 -3.39 8.97 -2.64
N GLN A 370 -3.78 10.22 -2.38
CA GLN A 370 -4.33 10.63 -1.10
C GLN A 370 -5.71 10.00 -0.86
N ARG A 371 -6.01 9.72 0.40
CA ARG A 371 -7.38 9.42 0.84
C ARG A 371 -8.21 10.71 0.92
N PRO A 372 -9.52 10.61 1.01
CA PRO A 372 -10.40 11.76 1.17
C PRO A 372 -9.94 12.67 2.32
N VAL A 373 -10.18 13.98 2.18
CA VAL A 373 -9.92 14.96 3.23
C VAL A 373 -10.63 14.56 4.52
N GLY A 374 -9.93 14.66 5.65
CA GLY A 374 -10.43 14.22 6.95
C GLY A 374 -10.11 12.77 7.31
N GLU A 375 -9.61 11.97 6.35
CA GLU A 375 -9.13 10.62 6.62
C GLU A 375 -7.62 10.58 6.89
N TRP A 376 -7.17 9.56 7.64
CA TRP A 376 -5.77 9.33 7.93
C TRP A 376 -5.05 8.71 6.74
N ASN A 377 -4.00 9.36 6.25
CA ASN A 377 -3.09 8.82 5.26
C ASN A 377 -1.85 8.25 5.96
N PHE A 378 -1.34 7.13 5.51
CA PHE A 378 -0.05 6.58 5.93
C PHE A 378 1.03 7.02 4.96
N GLN A 379 2.15 7.52 5.49
CA GLN A 379 3.30 7.90 4.68
C GLN A 379 4.58 7.33 5.26
N GLU A 380 5.39 6.73 4.39
CA GLU A 380 6.76 6.34 4.68
C GLU A 380 7.72 7.15 3.81
N VAL A 381 8.74 7.75 4.43
CA VAL A 381 9.80 8.49 3.74
C VAL A 381 11.13 7.82 4.04
N THR A 382 11.89 7.48 2.99
CA THR A 382 13.23 6.92 3.11
C THR A 382 14.24 7.89 2.51
N VAL A 383 15.31 8.18 3.27
CA VAL A 383 16.41 9.09 2.89
C VAL A 383 17.71 8.32 2.96
N GLU A 384 18.39 8.17 1.83
CA GLU A 384 19.70 7.51 1.71
C GLU A 384 20.63 8.33 0.82
N GLY A 385 21.72 8.84 1.37
CA GLY A 385 22.59 9.78 0.67
C GLY A 385 21.82 11.00 0.17
N THR A 386 21.79 11.22 -1.13
CA THR A 386 21.00 12.28 -1.79
C THR A 386 19.65 11.82 -2.31
N THR A 387 19.34 10.52 -2.16
CA THR A 387 18.09 9.93 -2.64
C THR A 387 16.98 10.03 -1.59
N ILE A 388 15.79 10.40 -2.04
CA ILE A 388 14.57 10.44 -1.24
C ILE A 388 13.47 9.61 -1.91
N LYS A 389 12.80 8.75 -1.13
CA LYS A 389 11.64 7.96 -1.58
C LYS A 389 10.46 8.30 -0.69
N VAL A 390 9.29 8.47 -1.28
CA VAL A 390 8.03 8.70 -0.57
C VAL A 390 7.00 7.67 -1.01
N GLU A 391 6.51 6.90 -0.05
CA GLU A 391 5.37 6.01 -0.24
C GLU A 391 4.16 6.59 0.49
N LEU A 392 3.06 6.75 -0.23
CA LEU A 392 1.79 7.23 0.29
C LEU A 392 0.74 6.13 0.17
N ASN A 393 0.15 5.72 1.30
CA ASN A 393 -0.85 4.67 1.34
C ASN A 393 -0.39 3.39 0.61
N GLY A 394 0.90 3.03 0.77
CA GLY A 394 1.52 1.86 0.14
C GLY A 394 1.91 2.04 -1.33
N THR A 395 1.76 3.24 -1.91
CA THR A 395 2.13 3.55 -3.30
C THR A 395 3.38 4.43 -3.34
N LEU A 396 4.38 4.05 -4.12
CA LEU A 396 5.59 4.86 -4.33
C LEU A 396 5.28 6.06 -5.21
N ILE A 397 5.16 7.26 -4.62
CA ILE A 397 4.81 8.49 -5.32
C ILE A 397 6.02 9.35 -5.70
N LEU A 398 7.15 9.19 -5.01
CA LEU A 398 8.41 9.87 -5.33
C LEU A 398 9.59 8.92 -5.13
N ASN A 399 10.52 8.92 -6.07
CA ASN A 399 11.84 8.31 -5.94
C ASN A 399 12.83 9.20 -6.72
N ALA A 400 13.59 10.03 -6.02
CA ALA A 400 14.40 11.07 -6.62
C ALA A 400 15.79 11.17 -5.99
N ASP A 401 16.80 11.41 -6.80
CA ASP A 401 18.13 11.81 -6.36
C ASP A 401 18.23 13.34 -6.46
N LEU A 402 18.25 14.03 -5.31
CA LEU A 402 18.29 15.49 -5.27
C LEU A 402 19.65 16.07 -5.72
N ALA A 403 20.66 15.25 -5.95
CA ALA A 403 21.87 15.68 -6.66
C ALA A 403 21.65 15.83 -8.19
N LYS A 404 20.59 15.20 -8.72
CA LYS A 404 20.30 15.11 -10.17
C LYS A 404 18.93 15.70 -10.51
N VAL A 405 18.65 16.92 -10.03
CA VAL A 405 17.39 17.60 -10.32
C VAL A 405 17.47 18.28 -11.69
N ASP A 406 16.62 17.85 -12.63
CA ASP A 406 16.71 18.29 -14.03
C ASP A 406 15.89 19.55 -14.34
N ASN A 407 14.73 19.72 -13.72
CA ASN A 407 13.80 20.81 -14.04
C ASN A 407 13.16 21.39 -12.78
N PRO A 408 13.91 22.09 -11.94
CA PRO A 408 13.39 22.70 -10.71
C PRO A 408 12.51 23.93 -11.04
N MET A 409 11.57 24.22 -10.14
CA MET A 409 10.73 25.42 -10.21
C MET A 409 11.54 26.73 -10.09
N TYR A 410 12.64 26.69 -9.36
CA TYR A 410 13.56 27.81 -9.15
C TYR A 410 15.00 27.37 -9.43
N ASP A 411 15.89 28.33 -9.60
CA ASP A 411 17.33 28.04 -9.66
C ASP A 411 17.78 27.23 -8.44
N LEU A 412 18.58 26.18 -8.68
CA LEU A 412 19.01 25.24 -7.63
C LEU A 412 19.86 25.91 -6.53
N SER A 413 20.45 27.08 -6.80
CA SER A 413 21.18 27.86 -5.79
C SER A 413 20.30 28.34 -4.63
N LYS A 414 18.97 28.42 -4.85
CA LYS A 414 18.00 28.71 -3.77
C LYS A 414 17.90 27.58 -2.75
N PHE A 415 18.05 26.33 -3.19
CA PHE A 415 17.95 25.14 -2.36
C PHE A 415 19.30 24.79 -1.73
N LYS A 416 19.81 25.69 -0.87
CA LYS A 416 21.15 25.60 -0.28
C LYS A 416 21.38 24.31 0.51
N GLY A 417 20.32 23.77 1.12
CA GLY A 417 20.37 22.55 1.93
C GLY A 417 20.22 21.24 1.16
N ARG A 418 19.88 21.23 -0.15
CA ARG A 418 19.47 20.04 -0.90
C ARG A 418 20.43 18.84 -0.85
N LEU A 419 21.71 19.07 -0.59
CA LEU A 419 22.75 18.06 -0.46
C LEU A 419 23.22 17.83 0.97
N ARG A 420 22.43 18.28 1.98
CA ARG A 420 22.74 18.03 3.40
C ARG A 420 22.89 16.53 3.67
N LYS A 421 23.94 16.20 4.39
CA LYS A 421 24.23 14.80 4.78
C LYS A 421 23.46 14.36 6.04
N SER A 422 23.13 15.33 6.93
CA SER A 422 22.38 15.09 8.17
C SER A 422 21.56 16.31 8.57
N GLY A 423 20.67 16.15 9.54
CA GLY A 423 19.81 17.15 10.13
C GLY A 423 18.55 16.53 10.74
N TYR A 424 17.60 17.34 11.12
CA TYR A 424 16.41 16.91 11.86
C TYR A 424 15.25 16.54 10.92
N PHE A 425 14.42 15.61 11.37
CA PHE A 425 13.08 15.35 10.79
C PHE A 425 12.02 16.14 11.57
N GLY A 426 11.03 16.70 10.88
CA GLY A 426 9.98 17.46 11.55
C GLY A 426 8.80 17.85 10.68
N PHE A 427 7.95 18.74 11.20
CA PHE A 427 6.75 19.26 10.56
C PHE A 427 6.84 20.76 10.37
N ALA A 428 6.71 21.22 9.13
CA ALA A 428 6.75 22.61 8.72
C ALA A 428 5.31 23.16 8.61
N GLY A 429 4.81 23.76 9.68
CA GLY A 429 3.45 24.28 9.74
C GLY A 429 3.28 25.59 8.96
N HIS A 430 2.21 25.67 8.18
CA HIS A 430 1.78 26.83 7.39
C HIS A 430 0.48 27.47 7.90
N GLY A 431 0.09 27.19 9.15
CA GLY A 431 -1.07 27.80 9.79
C GLY A 431 -2.39 27.04 9.57
N ASP A 432 -2.38 25.90 8.88
CA ASP A 432 -3.53 25.01 8.75
C ASP A 432 -3.44 23.88 9.79
N ALA A 433 -4.64 23.44 10.27
CA ALA A 433 -4.76 22.44 11.35
C ALA A 433 -4.51 21.01 10.83
N VAL A 434 -3.33 20.77 10.27
CA VAL A 434 -2.89 19.43 9.85
C VAL A 434 -2.49 18.62 11.09
N SER A 435 -2.96 17.39 11.18
CA SER A 435 -2.67 16.46 12.29
C SER A 435 -1.71 15.36 11.85
N PHE A 436 -0.85 14.94 12.79
CA PHE A 436 0.09 13.82 12.64
C PHE A 436 -0.01 12.87 13.82
N ARG A 437 0.11 11.55 13.58
CA ARG A 437 0.17 10.52 14.63
C ARG A 437 1.10 9.38 14.23
N ASN A 438 1.39 8.47 15.16
CA ASN A 438 2.14 7.24 14.92
C ASN A 438 3.51 7.50 14.27
N VAL A 439 4.20 8.57 14.71
CA VAL A 439 5.50 8.98 14.15
C VAL A 439 6.59 8.06 14.67
N SER A 440 7.30 7.41 13.77
CA SER A 440 8.40 6.50 14.10
C SER A 440 9.55 6.63 13.11
N ILE A 441 10.77 6.34 13.56
CA ILE A 441 12.01 6.51 12.80
C ILE A 441 12.84 5.24 12.89
N LYS A 442 13.44 4.87 11.77
CA LYS A 442 14.43 3.79 11.62
C LYS A 442 15.71 4.39 11.05
N HIS A 443 16.82 4.24 11.78
CA HIS A 443 18.15 4.58 11.24
C HIS A 443 18.54 3.57 10.16
N LEU A 444 19.09 4.04 9.08
CA LEU A 444 19.67 3.23 8.01
C LEU A 444 21.20 3.33 8.09
N ARG A 445 21.90 2.26 7.75
CA ARG A 445 23.39 2.19 7.78
C ARG A 445 24.02 2.93 6.61
#